data_b669f4c14881f40d7e2edbf153f8cfd0
#
_entry.id   b669f4c14881f40d7e2edbf153f8cfd0
#
_cell.length_a   1.000
_cell.length_b   1.000
_cell.length_c   1.000
_cell.angle_alpha   90.00
_cell.angle_beta   90.00
_cell.angle_gamma   90.00
#
_symmetry.space_group_name_H-M   'P 1'
#
loop_
_entity.id
_entity.type
_entity.pdbx_description
1 polymer ?
#
loop_
_entity_poly.entity_id
_entity_poly.type
_entity_poly.pdbx_seq_one_letter_code
_entity_poly.pdbx_strand_id
1 'polypeptide(L)'
;MVSGIIFDMDGILIDSERQSNEGWLWAAGQLGVDMPMWLIDSFKGAPAELCCKFFDDYYKGVIDYWEAKEIRTQHVYKIRETEGIPVKKGVKDIFEYIRNNGLKCAVATSTRRESAEKTLHEIGVWDYLDAVVYGDEVERGKPEPDIFLRAAKAIGVNPSEAVVVEDSINGIKAGYAADMRVVHIPDTIAIDDDIRKLTYMVCADLNGLIDVVESINKPVINRKNVINAFAEYVRNYDPSDEKIKLKIDHTYRVAGLCQRIAESLGLSEPDVDIAWLLGMLHDIGRFEQIRRFGTFNDAQSVDHAEFGADLLFKEGLIRKFAEGYYEECELARSGNEEAEQIIKNNEHHNKDTGLLEMAIRQHNKYRVKEDLTERQRMFCDILRDADKVDIFKVNADIPMEIIYDVTTEELKNGVITKEVLESFYKKETVLKSVRRSAVDHIVGHISLLFELVYKESYRQAREQGYVYKLLDFKSDVPEVNAEFDDMRKYVCLLYTSPSPRDTERS
;
A
#
# COMPACT_ATOMS: atom_id res chain seq x y z
N MET A 1 3.65 4.48 0.37
CA MET A 1 3.77 5.91 0.79
C MET A 1 5.17 6.41 0.45
N VAL A 2 5.34 7.71 0.11
CA VAL A 2 6.68 8.31 -0.06
C VAL A 2 7.21 8.68 1.31
N SER A 3 8.38 8.15 1.66
CA SER A 3 9.10 8.46 2.89
C SER A 3 10.40 9.25 2.66
N GLY A 4 10.87 9.32 1.39
CA GLY A 4 12.04 10.09 1.03
C GLY A 4 12.06 10.60 -0.41
N ILE A 5 12.78 11.72 -0.63
CA ILE A 5 12.97 12.34 -1.94
C ILE A 5 14.48 12.47 -2.18
N ILE A 6 14.92 12.04 -3.36
CA ILE A 6 16.32 12.09 -3.77
C ILE A 6 16.42 12.96 -5.03
N PHE A 7 17.10 14.08 -4.92
CA PHE A 7 17.25 15.04 -6.00
C PHE A 7 18.56 14.83 -6.76
N ASP A 8 18.54 14.92 -8.09
CA ASP A 8 19.73 15.37 -8.78
C ASP A 8 19.97 16.87 -8.47
N MET A 9 21.15 17.38 -8.74
CA MET A 9 21.51 18.77 -8.44
C MET A 9 21.43 19.65 -9.69
N ASP A 10 22.18 19.29 -10.72
CA ASP A 10 22.32 20.08 -11.94
C ASP A 10 21.06 19.92 -12.81
N GLY A 11 20.43 21.02 -13.22
CA GLY A 11 19.16 20.97 -13.96
C GLY A 11 17.91 20.82 -13.09
N ILE A 12 18.03 20.35 -11.83
CA ILE A 12 16.93 20.16 -10.87
C ILE A 12 16.92 21.25 -9.77
N LEU A 13 18.00 21.42 -9.04
CA LEU A 13 18.10 22.44 -7.98
C LEU A 13 18.65 23.75 -8.51
N ILE A 14 19.56 23.67 -9.47
CA ILE A 14 20.21 24.83 -10.08
C ILE A 14 20.07 24.81 -11.60
N ASP A 15 19.92 25.98 -12.19
CA ASP A 15 19.97 26.22 -13.65
C ASP A 15 21.42 26.39 -14.10
N SER A 16 22.20 25.31 -14.00
CA SER A 16 23.62 25.32 -14.35
C SER A 16 23.87 25.35 -15.86
N GLU A 17 22.90 24.87 -16.65
CA GLU A 17 23.01 24.78 -18.11
C GLU A 17 23.11 26.16 -18.79
N ARG A 18 22.32 27.14 -18.34
CA ARG A 18 22.38 28.51 -18.89
C ARG A 18 23.75 29.10 -18.74
N GLN A 19 24.34 29.06 -17.52
CA GLN A 19 25.65 29.57 -17.26
C GLN A 19 26.76 28.80 -17.98
N SER A 20 26.57 27.47 -18.12
CA SER A 20 27.47 26.62 -18.89
C SER A 20 27.51 27.01 -20.37
N ASN A 21 26.35 27.20 -20.97
CA ASN A 21 26.23 27.60 -22.39
C ASN A 21 26.91 28.97 -22.63
N GLU A 22 26.64 29.93 -21.74
CA GLU A 22 27.29 31.25 -21.80
C GLU A 22 28.81 31.13 -21.67
N GLY A 23 29.30 30.29 -20.77
CA GLY A 23 30.71 30.02 -20.61
C GLY A 23 31.38 29.42 -21.87
N TRP A 24 30.69 28.49 -22.55
CA TRP A 24 31.20 27.92 -23.81
C TRP A 24 31.27 28.96 -24.93
N LEU A 25 30.22 29.78 -25.07
CA LEU A 25 30.22 30.89 -26.06
C LEU A 25 31.30 31.91 -25.77
N TRP A 26 31.54 32.20 -24.47
CA TRP A 26 32.63 33.06 -24.06
C TRP A 26 34.01 32.46 -24.42
N ALA A 27 34.21 31.16 -24.12
CA ALA A 27 35.45 30.48 -24.47
C ALA A 27 35.71 30.50 -25.99
N ALA A 28 34.70 30.25 -26.80
CA ALA A 28 34.79 30.34 -28.23
C ALA A 28 35.22 31.74 -28.70
N GLY A 29 34.63 32.79 -28.14
CA GLY A 29 34.99 34.17 -28.44
C GLY A 29 36.45 34.51 -28.05
N GLN A 30 36.95 34.00 -26.92
CA GLN A 30 38.34 34.19 -26.50
C GLN A 30 39.32 33.46 -27.43
N LEU A 31 38.94 32.29 -27.95
CA LEU A 31 39.76 31.49 -28.87
C LEU A 31 39.59 31.89 -30.34
N GLY A 32 38.76 32.89 -30.62
CA GLY A 32 38.53 33.41 -31.97
C GLY A 32 37.82 32.47 -32.94
N VAL A 33 36.96 31.59 -32.39
CA VAL A 33 36.23 30.57 -33.17
C VAL A 33 34.71 30.67 -32.95
N ASP A 34 33.99 30.13 -33.90
CA ASP A 34 32.53 29.96 -33.76
C ASP A 34 32.21 28.59 -33.10
N MET A 35 31.31 28.62 -32.13
CA MET A 35 30.84 27.41 -31.47
C MET A 35 29.31 27.33 -31.60
N PRO A 36 28.79 26.46 -32.48
CA PRO A 36 27.37 26.34 -32.71
C PRO A 36 26.69 25.65 -31.52
N MET A 37 25.43 26.03 -31.23
CA MET A 37 24.66 25.48 -30.12
C MET A 37 24.53 23.96 -30.13
N TRP A 38 24.40 23.35 -31.31
CA TRP A 38 24.32 21.89 -31.40
C TRP A 38 25.57 21.17 -30.88
N LEU A 39 26.77 21.82 -30.96
CA LEU A 39 27.99 21.27 -30.41
C LEU A 39 28.00 21.40 -28.88
N ILE A 40 27.54 22.51 -28.36
CA ILE A 40 27.34 22.71 -26.89
C ILE A 40 26.32 21.73 -26.37
N ASP A 41 25.19 21.53 -27.08
CA ASP A 41 24.16 20.57 -26.71
C ASP A 41 24.67 19.13 -26.69
N SER A 42 25.64 18.78 -27.56
CA SER A 42 26.26 17.46 -27.57
C SER A 42 27.10 17.14 -26.33
N PHE A 43 27.50 18.16 -25.57
CA PHE A 43 28.26 17.98 -24.32
C PHE A 43 27.38 17.67 -23.12
N LYS A 44 26.07 17.94 -23.20
CA LYS A 44 25.13 17.77 -22.11
C LYS A 44 24.97 16.31 -21.77
N GLY A 45 25.23 15.95 -20.49
CA GLY A 45 25.15 14.58 -20.01
C GLY A 45 26.19 13.61 -20.60
N ALA A 46 27.15 14.10 -21.41
CA ALA A 46 28.18 13.29 -22.00
C ALA A 46 29.44 13.22 -21.11
N PRO A 47 30.12 12.06 -21.03
CA PRO A 47 31.44 11.95 -20.39
C PRO A 47 32.48 12.86 -21.08
N ALA A 48 33.47 13.32 -20.29
CA ALA A 48 34.48 14.25 -20.79
C ALA A 48 35.26 13.74 -22.03
N GLU A 49 35.53 12.43 -22.09
CA GLU A 49 36.18 11.80 -23.24
C GLU A 49 35.35 11.93 -24.53
N LEU A 50 34.01 11.78 -24.39
CA LEU A 50 33.11 11.90 -25.51
C LEU A 50 32.94 13.37 -25.95
N CYS A 51 32.90 14.29 -24.98
CA CYS A 51 32.89 15.72 -25.28
C CYS A 51 34.18 16.14 -26.02
N CYS A 52 35.33 15.68 -25.56
CA CYS A 52 36.62 15.91 -26.22
C CYS A 52 36.59 15.41 -27.69
N LYS A 53 36.06 14.20 -27.90
CA LYS A 53 35.92 13.63 -29.25
C LYS A 53 35.01 14.48 -30.15
N PHE A 54 33.86 14.90 -29.69
CA PHE A 54 32.95 15.77 -30.46
C PHE A 54 33.61 17.11 -30.79
N PHE A 55 34.34 17.65 -29.84
CA PHE A 55 35.09 18.89 -30.01
C PHE A 55 36.21 18.76 -31.05
N ASP A 56 37.02 17.70 -30.97
CA ASP A 56 38.11 17.41 -31.90
C ASP A 56 37.58 17.10 -33.30
N ASP A 57 36.47 16.34 -33.42
CA ASP A 57 35.83 16.03 -34.71
C ASP A 57 35.35 17.32 -35.41
N TYR A 58 34.89 18.31 -34.66
CA TYR A 58 34.45 19.59 -35.20
C TYR A 58 35.59 20.53 -35.55
N TYR A 59 36.51 20.78 -34.59
CA TYR A 59 37.62 21.69 -34.77
C TYR A 59 38.88 21.05 -35.41
N LYS A 60 38.91 19.73 -35.59
CA LYS A 60 39.97 18.94 -36.22
C LYS A 60 41.36 19.22 -35.60
N GLY A 61 41.42 19.37 -34.28
CA GLY A 61 42.65 19.61 -33.53
C GLY A 61 43.21 21.04 -33.63
N VAL A 62 42.48 21.99 -34.21
CA VAL A 62 42.90 23.41 -34.31
C VAL A 62 42.84 24.06 -32.92
N ILE A 63 41.97 23.59 -32.03
CA ILE A 63 41.77 24.07 -30.66
C ILE A 63 41.74 22.87 -29.73
N ASP A 64 42.39 23.01 -28.57
CA ASP A 64 42.37 22.00 -27.51
C ASP A 64 41.07 22.10 -26.68
N TYR A 65 40.39 20.97 -26.48
CA TYR A 65 39.17 20.89 -25.67
C TYR A 65 39.39 21.32 -24.23
N TRP A 66 40.53 20.92 -23.64
CA TRP A 66 40.79 21.20 -22.24
C TRP A 66 41.12 22.65 -21.99
N GLU A 67 41.80 23.33 -22.94
CA GLU A 67 42.00 24.77 -22.93
C GLU A 67 40.68 25.52 -23.01
N ALA A 68 39.81 25.15 -23.94
CA ALA A 68 38.51 25.77 -24.09
C ALA A 68 37.63 25.55 -22.82
N LYS A 69 37.70 24.35 -22.25
CA LYS A 69 37.00 24.00 -20.99
C LYS A 69 37.49 24.80 -19.81
N GLU A 70 38.77 25.03 -19.70
CA GLU A 70 39.35 25.86 -18.62
C GLU A 70 38.86 27.31 -18.71
N ILE A 71 38.93 27.92 -19.91
CA ILE A 71 38.40 29.28 -20.15
C ILE A 71 36.92 29.37 -19.81
N ARG A 72 36.12 28.39 -20.26
CA ARG A 72 34.69 28.24 -19.92
C ARG A 72 34.50 28.20 -18.42
N THR A 73 35.26 27.38 -17.73
CA THR A 73 35.09 27.12 -16.29
C THR A 73 35.41 28.38 -15.49
N GLN A 74 36.51 29.08 -15.82
CA GLN A 74 36.87 30.33 -15.18
C GLN A 74 35.81 31.43 -15.40
N HIS A 75 35.21 31.50 -16.61
CA HIS A 75 34.14 32.44 -16.88
C HIS A 75 32.87 32.13 -16.08
N VAL A 76 32.47 30.86 -16.00
CA VAL A 76 31.33 30.44 -15.18
C VAL A 76 31.53 30.78 -13.69
N TYR A 77 32.72 30.56 -13.15
CA TYR A 77 33.04 31.00 -11.77
C TYR A 77 32.86 32.48 -11.58
N LYS A 78 33.35 33.28 -12.52
CA LYS A 78 33.24 34.75 -12.47
C LYS A 78 31.77 35.22 -12.54
N ILE A 79 30.94 34.59 -13.38
CA ILE A 79 29.48 34.85 -13.42
C ILE A 79 28.86 34.52 -12.06
N ARG A 80 29.16 33.34 -11.50
CA ARG A 80 28.63 32.92 -10.20
C ARG A 80 29.03 33.84 -9.05
N GLU A 81 30.25 34.41 -9.08
CA GLU A 81 30.69 35.41 -8.09
C GLU A 81 29.91 36.73 -8.19
N THR A 82 29.46 37.12 -9.37
CA THR A 82 28.78 38.40 -9.60
C THR A 82 27.24 38.28 -9.59
N GLU A 83 26.68 37.21 -10.12
CA GLU A 83 25.23 37.03 -10.30
C GLU A 83 24.66 35.97 -9.36
N GLY A 84 25.51 35.20 -8.68
CA GLY A 84 25.12 34.04 -7.88
C GLY A 84 24.80 32.78 -8.72
N ILE A 85 24.36 31.74 -8.04
CA ILE A 85 23.93 30.49 -8.66
C ILE A 85 22.43 30.59 -8.93
N PRO A 86 21.95 30.43 -10.17
CA PRO A 86 20.54 30.51 -10.45
C PRO A 86 19.84 29.27 -9.90
N VAL A 87 18.87 29.47 -9.01
CA VAL A 87 18.10 28.45 -8.35
C VAL A 87 16.83 28.16 -9.15
N LYS A 88 16.50 26.90 -9.35
CA LYS A 88 15.27 26.48 -10.06
C LYS A 88 14.02 26.85 -9.26
N LYS A 89 12.93 27.07 -10.00
CA LYS A 89 11.63 27.41 -9.41
C LYS A 89 11.12 26.29 -8.53
N GLY A 90 10.65 26.63 -7.32
CA GLY A 90 10.06 25.70 -6.36
C GLY A 90 11.07 25.05 -5.41
N VAL A 91 12.39 25.32 -5.54
CA VAL A 91 13.40 24.74 -4.63
C VAL A 91 13.08 25.06 -3.18
N LYS A 92 12.81 26.32 -2.85
CA LYS A 92 12.51 26.70 -1.46
C LYS A 92 11.24 26.01 -0.97
N ASP A 93 10.20 26.00 -1.79
CA ASP A 93 8.88 25.48 -1.42
C ASP A 93 8.92 23.97 -1.16
N ILE A 94 9.65 23.20 -2.00
CA ILE A 94 9.76 21.74 -1.82
C ILE A 94 10.58 21.38 -0.58
N PHE A 95 11.67 22.09 -0.27
CA PHE A 95 12.45 21.81 0.93
C PHE A 95 11.72 22.20 2.22
N GLU A 96 10.94 23.27 2.21
CA GLU A 96 10.04 23.62 3.31
C GLU A 96 8.94 22.55 3.48
N TYR A 97 8.36 22.07 2.38
CA TYR A 97 7.38 20.99 2.38
C TYR A 97 7.96 19.70 2.99
N ILE A 98 9.15 19.27 2.55
CA ILE A 98 9.87 18.10 3.06
C ILE A 98 10.03 18.18 4.58
N ARG A 99 10.54 19.31 5.08
CA ARG A 99 10.74 19.54 6.52
C ARG A 99 9.43 19.48 7.30
N ASN A 100 8.38 20.14 6.80
CA ASN A 100 7.08 20.22 7.47
C ASN A 100 6.34 18.88 7.53
N ASN A 101 6.62 17.99 6.60
CA ASN A 101 6.00 16.65 6.53
C ASN A 101 6.90 15.52 7.05
N GLY A 102 8.09 15.84 7.58
CA GLY A 102 9.02 14.87 8.15
C GLY A 102 9.57 13.85 7.14
N LEU A 103 9.59 14.22 5.85
CA LEU A 103 10.16 13.38 4.80
C LEU A 103 11.68 13.42 4.87
N LYS A 104 12.32 12.33 4.47
CA LYS A 104 13.77 12.25 4.30
C LYS A 104 14.19 12.84 2.96
N CYS A 105 15.41 13.40 2.91
CA CYS A 105 15.85 14.11 1.74
C CYS A 105 17.35 13.90 1.49
N ALA A 106 17.71 13.57 0.25
CA ALA A 106 19.10 13.48 -0.19
C ALA A 106 19.32 14.17 -1.54
N VAL A 107 20.58 14.50 -1.80
CA VAL A 107 21.07 14.86 -3.14
C VAL A 107 21.97 13.75 -3.65
N ALA A 108 21.80 13.35 -4.92
CA ALA A 108 22.61 12.35 -5.61
C ALA A 108 23.10 12.93 -6.95
N THR A 109 24.31 13.49 -6.95
CA THR A 109 24.86 14.24 -8.09
C THR A 109 26.13 13.62 -8.66
N SER A 110 26.30 13.71 -9.99
CA SER A 110 27.56 13.36 -10.65
C SER A 110 28.68 14.38 -10.44
N THR A 111 28.35 15.54 -9.86
CA THR A 111 29.31 16.60 -9.54
C THR A 111 30.20 16.19 -8.37
N ARG A 112 31.49 16.58 -8.43
CA ARG A 112 32.46 16.25 -7.38
C ARG A 112 32.10 16.92 -6.06
N ARG A 113 32.44 16.27 -4.94
CA ARG A 113 32.13 16.67 -3.57
C ARG A 113 32.36 18.17 -3.32
N GLU A 114 33.59 18.67 -3.51
CA GLU A 114 33.95 20.05 -3.18
C GLU A 114 33.07 21.10 -3.86
N SER A 115 32.77 20.88 -5.16
CA SER A 115 31.94 21.80 -5.94
C SER A 115 30.46 21.68 -5.56
N ALA A 116 29.97 20.45 -5.32
CA ALA A 116 28.59 20.21 -4.94
C ALA A 116 28.27 20.78 -3.54
N GLU A 117 29.12 20.52 -2.54
CA GLU A 117 28.98 21.09 -1.19
C GLU A 117 28.90 22.60 -1.20
N LYS A 118 29.84 23.25 -1.91
CA LYS A 118 29.85 24.70 -2.07
C LYS A 118 28.52 25.18 -2.67
N THR A 119 28.07 24.57 -3.73
CA THR A 119 26.81 24.92 -4.41
C THR A 119 25.62 24.78 -3.48
N LEU A 120 25.47 23.63 -2.79
CA LEU A 120 24.34 23.36 -1.90
C LEU A 120 24.28 24.33 -0.70
N HIS A 121 25.45 24.77 -0.19
CA HIS A 121 25.53 25.79 0.82
C HIS A 121 25.11 27.17 0.26
N GLU A 122 25.61 27.54 -0.92
CA GLU A 122 25.31 28.83 -1.54
C GLU A 122 23.84 29.02 -1.88
N ILE A 123 23.14 27.94 -2.31
CA ILE A 123 21.70 27.99 -2.58
C ILE A 123 20.82 27.77 -1.33
N GLY A 124 21.46 27.56 -0.15
CA GLY A 124 20.79 27.53 1.15
C GLY A 124 19.96 26.24 1.43
N VAL A 125 20.24 25.14 0.75
CA VAL A 125 19.50 23.88 0.95
C VAL A 125 20.23 22.87 1.84
N TRP A 126 21.50 23.12 2.18
CA TRP A 126 22.35 22.19 2.91
C TRP A 126 21.72 21.70 4.23
N ASP A 127 21.13 22.59 5.00
CA ASP A 127 20.54 22.28 6.32
C ASP A 127 19.22 21.47 6.24
N TYR A 128 18.71 21.23 5.04
CA TYR A 128 17.52 20.39 4.82
C TYR A 128 17.91 18.95 4.50
N LEU A 129 19.17 18.68 4.11
CA LEU A 129 19.60 17.39 3.59
C LEU A 129 19.96 16.42 4.71
N ASP A 130 19.42 15.20 4.66
CA ASP A 130 19.85 14.08 5.52
C ASP A 130 21.14 13.43 4.99
N ALA A 131 21.39 13.47 3.66
CA ALA A 131 22.60 12.95 3.03
C ALA A 131 22.88 13.60 1.67
N VAL A 132 24.15 13.57 1.25
CA VAL A 132 24.58 13.87 -0.12
C VAL A 132 25.46 12.73 -0.60
N VAL A 133 25.24 12.25 -1.83
CA VAL A 133 26.05 11.23 -2.50
C VAL A 133 26.64 11.82 -3.77
N TYR A 134 27.93 11.70 -3.94
CA TYR A 134 28.70 12.32 -5.02
C TYR A 134 29.12 11.26 -6.06
N GLY A 135 29.35 11.70 -7.30
CA GLY A 135 29.71 10.81 -8.39
C GLY A 135 31.02 10.04 -8.19
N ASP A 136 31.95 10.58 -7.40
CA ASP A 136 33.21 9.94 -7.04
C ASP A 136 33.12 8.95 -5.87
N GLU A 137 31.93 8.73 -5.32
CA GLU A 137 31.66 7.77 -4.25
C GLU A 137 31.05 6.46 -4.74
N VAL A 138 30.74 6.34 -6.02
CA VAL A 138 30.14 5.15 -6.62
C VAL A 138 31.06 4.54 -7.68
N GLU A 139 31.04 3.24 -7.82
CA GLU A 139 31.84 2.55 -8.81
C GLU A 139 31.31 2.77 -10.24
N ARG A 140 29.98 2.86 -10.37
CA ARG A 140 29.28 3.04 -11.64
C ARG A 140 28.37 4.24 -11.54
N GLY A 141 28.58 5.23 -12.38
CA GLY A 141 27.75 6.41 -12.49
C GLY A 141 26.46 6.15 -13.26
N LYS A 142 25.54 7.14 -13.29
CA LYS A 142 24.32 7.09 -14.11
C LYS A 142 24.67 6.71 -15.56
N PRO A 143 23.98 5.76 -16.21
CA PRO A 143 22.62 5.28 -15.93
C PRO A 143 22.54 4.08 -14.96
N GLU A 144 23.62 3.65 -14.31
CA GLU A 144 23.56 2.61 -13.31
C GLU A 144 22.92 3.11 -12.01
N PRO A 145 22.21 2.25 -11.25
CA PRO A 145 21.39 2.67 -10.10
C PRO A 145 22.19 3.02 -8.84
N ASP A 146 23.50 2.76 -8.84
CA ASP A 146 24.36 2.73 -7.64
C ASP A 146 24.24 4.02 -6.79
N ILE A 147 24.19 5.18 -7.44
CA ILE A 147 24.15 6.48 -6.74
C ILE A 147 22.84 6.67 -5.99
N PHE A 148 21.70 6.28 -6.60
CA PHE A 148 20.37 6.43 -5.98
C PHE A 148 20.15 5.39 -4.88
N LEU A 149 20.58 4.14 -5.09
CA LEU A 149 20.53 3.09 -4.06
C LEU A 149 21.37 3.47 -2.83
N ARG A 150 22.57 4.07 -3.06
CA ARG A 150 23.41 4.57 -1.99
C ARG A 150 22.75 5.72 -1.24
N ALA A 151 22.11 6.66 -1.95
CA ALA A 151 21.40 7.77 -1.36
C ALA A 151 20.21 7.30 -0.49
N ALA A 152 19.37 6.40 -1.00
CA ALA A 152 18.26 5.82 -0.24
C ALA A 152 18.74 5.12 1.04
N LYS A 153 19.82 4.33 0.93
CA LYS A 153 20.45 3.69 2.09
C LYS A 153 20.96 4.70 3.12
N ALA A 154 21.58 5.80 2.66
CA ALA A 154 22.15 6.83 3.53
C ALA A 154 21.06 7.54 4.36
N ILE A 155 19.86 7.73 3.80
CA ILE A 155 18.72 8.34 4.50
C ILE A 155 17.78 7.32 5.17
N GLY A 156 18.07 6.02 5.06
CA GLY A 156 17.30 4.95 5.68
C GLY A 156 15.92 4.70 5.07
N VAL A 157 15.76 4.94 3.75
CA VAL A 157 14.49 4.81 3.01
C VAL A 157 14.57 3.60 2.06
N ASN A 158 13.48 2.84 1.98
CA ASN A 158 13.38 1.77 0.99
C ASN A 158 13.27 2.37 -0.44
N PRO A 159 13.92 1.79 -1.47
CA PRO A 159 13.80 2.27 -2.84
C PRO A 159 12.35 2.47 -3.31
N SER A 160 11.46 1.53 -3.04
CA SER A 160 10.03 1.62 -3.40
C SER A 160 9.26 2.76 -2.70
N GLU A 161 9.81 3.33 -1.63
CA GLU A 161 9.25 4.48 -0.89
C GLU A 161 9.96 5.79 -1.23
N ALA A 162 10.93 5.75 -2.14
CA ALA A 162 11.68 6.92 -2.59
C ALA A 162 11.13 7.49 -3.90
N VAL A 163 11.21 8.81 -4.02
CA VAL A 163 11.02 9.53 -5.28
C VAL A 163 12.36 10.09 -5.71
N VAL A 164 12.79 9.78 -6.93
CA VAL A 164 13.95 10.42 -7.60
C VAL A 164 13.45 11.57 -8.45
N VAL A 165 14.12 12.71 -8.37
CA VAL A 165 13.82 13.89 -9.18
C VAL A 165 14.97 14.15 -10.13
N GLU A 166 14.70 14.12 -11.44
CA GLU A 166 15.72 14.09 -12.50
C GLU A 166 15.30 14.84 -13.76
N ASP A 167 16.30 15.39 -14.47
CA ASP A 167 16.12 16.05 -15.77
C ASP A 167 16.75 15.29 -16.94
N SER A 168 17.70 14.39 -16.68
CA SER A 168 18.54 13.73 -17.67
C SER A 168 18.08 12.30 -17.99
N ILE A 169 18.28 11.86 -19.24
CA ILE A 169 17.98 10.50 -19.70
C ILE A 169 18.73 9.44 -18.86
N ASN A 170 20.02 9.69 -18.55
CA ASN A 170 20.81 8.74 -17.77
C ASN A 170 20.36 8.67 -16.32
N GLY A 171 19.95 9.78 -15.72
CA GLY A 171 19.42 9.80 -14.39
C GLY A 171 18.03 9.16 -14.28
N ILE A 172 17.15 9.38 -15.26
CA ILE A 172 15.86 8.69 -15.34
C ILE A 172 16.07 7.17 -15.38
N LYS A 173 16.97 6.68 -16.23
CA LYS A 173 17.32 5.25 -16.31
C LYS A 173 17.86 4.72 -14.99
N ALA A 174 18.74 5.48 -14.32
CA ALA A 174 19.32 5.09 -13.04
C ALA A 174 18.27 5.00 -11.93
N GLY A 175 17.37 5.99 -11.84
CA GLY A 175 16.27 5.99 -10.87
C GLY A 175 15.29 4.84 -11.08
N TYR A 176 14.94 4.57 -12.34
CA TYR A 176 14.10 3.44 -12.71
C TYR A 176 14.76 2.08 -12.39
N ALA A 177 16.05 1.94 -12.73
CA ALA A 177 16.82 0.73 -12.42
C ALA A 177 17.03 0.53 -10.89
N ALA A 178 16.91 1.59 -10.09
CA ALA A 178 16.94 1.53 -8.63
C ALA A 178 15.59 1.13 -8.00
N ASP A 179 14.57 0.81 -8.80
CA ASP A 179 13.19 0.51 -8.35
C ASP A 179 12.56 1.69 -7.56
N MET A 180 12.84 2.91 -8.01
CA MET A 180 12.32 4.15 -7.42
C MET A 180 11.34 4.83 -8.38
N ARG A 181 10.40 5.63 -7.83
CA ARG A 181 9.53 6.48 -8.64
C ARG A 181 10.33 7.66 -9.18
N VAL A 182 10.43 7.77 -10.50
CA VAL A 182 11.17 8.86 -11.13
C VAL A 182 10.20 9.97 -11.54
N VAL A 183 10.36 11.16 -10.95
CA VAL A 183 9.70 12.38 -11.41
C VAL A 183 10.66 13.16 -12.29
N HIS A 184 10.28 13.32 -13.54
CA HIS A 184 11.06 14.10 -14.50
C HIS A 184 10.65 15.56 -14.49
N ILE A 185 11.63 16.44 -14.33
CA ILE A 185 11.47 17.90 -14.51
C ILE A 185 12.29 18.31 -15.73
N PRO A 186 11.64 18.62 -16.87
CA PRO A 186 12.35 18.96 -18.09
C PRO A 186 13.26 20.19 -17.91
N ASP A 187 14.52 20.08 -18.34
CA ASP A 187 15.42 21.19 -18.45
C ASP A 187 15.72 21.47 -19.95
N THR A 188 16.87 21.09 -20.42
CA THR A 188 17.31 21.39 -21.80
C THR A 188 17.20 20.19 -22.75
N ILE A 189 17.09 18.97 -22.23
CA ILE A 189 17.04 17.74 -23.03
C ILE A 189 15.61 17.24 -23.10
N ALA A 190 15.09 17.12 -24.33
CA ALA A 190 13.79 16.46 -24.56
C ALA A 190 13.94 14.94 -24.45
N ILE A 191 13.01 14.31 -23.74
CA ILE A 191 12.92 12.86 -23.65
C ILE A 191 11.94 12.32 -24.72
N ASP A 192 12.27 11.17 -25.29
CA ASP A 192 11.38 10.44 -26.20
C ASP A 192 10.34 9.62 -25.42
N ASP A 193 9.39 9.01 -26.15
CA ASP A 193 8.33 8.22 -25.56
C ASP A 193 8.86 6.99 -24.80
N ASP A 194 9.99 6.41 -25.18
CA ASP A 194 10.55 5.24 -24.51
C ASP A 194 11.17 5.62 -23.16
N ILE A 195 11.83 6.77 -23.09
CA ILE A 195 12.34 7.31 -21.80
C ILE A 195 11.18 7.78 -20.93
N ARG A 196 10.15 8.39 -21.52
CA ARG A 196 8.95 8.84 -20.79
C ARG A 196 8.24 7.67 -20.07
N LYS A 197 8.23 6.48 -20.64
CA LYS A 197 7.67 5.27 -19.99
C LYS A 197 8.41 4.84 -18.71
N LEU A 198 9.65 5.30 -18.52
CA LEU A 198 10.44 5.03 -17.32
C LEU A 198 10.15 6.04 -16.20
N THR A 199 9.41 7.12 -16.48
CA THR A 199 9.06 8.14 -15.50
C THR A 199 7.71 7.85 -14.86
N TYR A 200 7.61 8.08 -13.56
CA TYR A 200 6.34 8.04 -12.84
C TYR A 200 5.45 9.24 -13.23
N MET A 201 6.06 10.44 -13.31
CA MET A 201 5.38 11.68 -13.66
C MET A 201 6.35 12.65 -14.31
N VAL A 202 5.83 13.56 -15.13
CA VAL A 202 6.57 14.72 -15.66
C VAL A 202 5.95 15.99 -15.05
N CYS A 203 6.75 16.78 -14.34
CA CYS A 203 6.32 18.04 -13.72
C CYS A 203 6.99 19.22 -14.41
N ALA A 204 6.30 20.34 -14.46
CA ALA A 204 6.86 21.57 -15.07
C ALA A 204 7.98 22.19 -14.21
N ASP A 205 7.91 22.05 -12.88
CA ASP A 205 8.86 22.55 -11.88
C ASP A 205 8.71 21.78 -10.57
N LEU A 206 9.52 22.13 -9.56
CA LEU A 206 9.51 21.47 -8.24
C LEU A 206 8.22 21.71 -7.42
N ASN A 207 7.41 22.71 -7.76
CA ASN A 207 6.12 22.87 -7.09
C ASN A 207 5.15 21.73 -7.50
N GLY A 208 5.20 21.30 -8.77
CA GLY A 208 4.42 20.15 -9.22
C GLY A 208 4.82 18.84 -8.53
N LEU A 209 6.05 18.71 -8.03
CA LEU A 209 6.48 17.57 -7.23
C LEU A 209 5.71 17.46 -5.91
N ILE A 210 5.34 18.57 -5.27
CA ILE A 210 4.53 18.57 -4.05
C ILE A 210 3.19 17.88 -4.32
N ASP A 211 2.51 18.26 -5.39
CA ASP A 211 1.23 17.66 -5.77
C ASP A 211 1.36 16.15 -6.03
N VAL A 212 2.47 15.73 -6.65
CA VAL A 212 2.76 14.31 -6.91
C VAL A 212 2.94 13.54 -5.59
N VAL A 213 3.75 14.06 -4.67
CA VAL A 213 4.00 13.42 -3.37
C VAL A 213 2.69 13.35 -2.55
N GLU A 214 1.90 14.42 -2.54
CA GLU A 214 0.60 14.43 -1.87
C GLU A 214 -0.37 13.42 -2.48
N SER A 215 -0.39 13.31 -3.80
CA SER A 215 -1.21 12.32 -4.51
C SER A 215 -0.82 10.88 -4.14
N ILE A 216 0.50 10.58 -4.10
CA ILE A 216 0.99 9.26 -3.71
C ILE A 216 0.69 8.96 -2.23
N ASN A 217 0.79 9.96 -1.36
CA ASN A 217 0.58 9.81 0.08
C ASN A 217 -0.88 9.97 0.51
N LYS A 218 -1.76 10.36 -0.42
CA LYS A 218 -3.18 10.46 -0.14
C LYS A 218 -3.71 9.07 0.25
N PRO A 219 -4.35 8.94 1.43
CA PRO A 219 -4.89 7.64 1.82
C PRO A 219 -5.95 7.23 0.78
N VAL A 220 -5.75 6.08 0.16
CA VAL A 220 -6.72 5.48 -0.78
C VAL A 220 -8.05 5.25 -0.08
N ILE A 221 -8.01 5.04 1.25
CA ILE A 221 -9.16 4.81 2.11
C ILE A 221 -9.23 5.92 3.17
N ASN A 222 -10.22 6.81 3.04
CA ASN A 222 -10.51 7.80 4.07
C ASN A 222 -11.53 7.23 5.06
N ARG A 223 -11.07 6.73 6.20
CA ARG A 223 -11.93 6.08 7.22
C ARG A 223 -13.12 6.95 7.65
N LYS A 224 -12.94 8.27 7.78
CA LYS A 224 -14.03 9.19 8.13
C LYS A 224 -15.12 9.21 7.07
N ASN A 225 -14.73 9.22 5.80
CA ASN A 225 -15.67 9.17 4.69
C ASN A 225 -16.40 7.82 4.66
N VAL A 226 -15.68 6.70 4.87
CA VAL A 226 -16.27 5.36 4.95
C VAL A 226 -17.30 5.27 6.08
N ILE A 227 -16.98 5.77 7.28
CA ILE A 227 -17.90 5.78 8.43
C ILE A 227 -19.15 6.60 8.12
N ASN A 228 -19.00 7.79 7.51
CA ASN A 228 -20.10 8.63 7.13
C ASN A 228 -20.98 7.97 6.06
N ALA A 229 -20.36 7.38 5.03
CA ALA A 229 -21.07 6.66 3.97
C ALA A 229 -21.83 5.44 4.51
N PHE A 230 -21.23 4.70 5.46
CA PHE A 230 -21.89 3.59 6.12
C PHE A 230 -23.06 4.06 6.97
N ALA A 231 -22.90 5.12 7.75
CA ALA A 231 -23.97 5.71 8.53
C ALA A 231 -25.13 6.21 7.64
N GLU A 232 -24.82 6.77 6.47
CA GLU A 232 -25.84 7.15 5.48
C GLU A 232 -26.54 5.93 4.87
N TYR A 233 -25.76 4.87 4.53
CA TYR A 233 -26.31 3.63 3.97
C TYR A 233 -27.30 2.98 4.93
N VAL A 234 -26.97 2.84 6.21
CA VAL A 234 -27.82 2.17 7.19
C VAL A 234 -29.07 2.97 7.56
N ARG A 235 -29.13 4.28 7.30
CA ARG A 235 -30.36 5.10 7.46
C ARG A 235 -31.52 4.66 6.56
N ASN A 236 -31.25 3.90 5.51
CA ASN A 236 -32.29 3.36 4.63
C ASN A 236 -33.02 2.16 5.24
N TYR A 237 -32.62 1.72 6.44
CA TYR A 237 -33.17 0.56 7.14
C TYR A 237 -33.74 0.98 8.49
N ASP A 238 -34.68 0.20 9.03
CA ASP A 238 -35.33 0.51 10.30
C ASP A 238 -34.34 0.40 11.47
N PRO A 239 -33.98 1.51 12.15
CA PRO A 239 -33.06 1.47 13.27
C PRO A 239 -33.63 0.83 14.54
N SER A 240 -34.95 0.60 14.60
CA SER A 240 -35.60 -0.12 15.69
C SER A 240 -35.56 -1.64 15.54
N ASP A 241 -35.25 -2.14 14.33
CA ASP A 241 -35.07 -3.57 14.09
C ASP A 241 -33.77 -4.06 14.78
N GLU A 242 -33.93 -4.95 15.75
CA GLU A 242 -32.81 -5.52 16.52
C GLU A 242 -31.80 -6.25 15.62
N LYS A 243 -32.24 -6.83 14.50
CA LYS A 243 -31.35 -7.49 13.52
C LYS A 243 -30.47 -6.48 12.80
N ILE A 244 -31.05 -5.31 12.42
CA ILE A 244 -30.31 -4.21 11.81
C ILE A 244 -29.28 -3.64 12.79
N LYS A 245 -29.70 -3.36 14.02
CA LYS A 245 -28.82 -2.86 15.08
C LYS A 245 -27.67 -3.82 15.36
N LEU A 246 -28.00 -5.12 15.49
CA LEU A 246 -26.97 -6.17 15.68
C LEU A 246 -25.92 -6.11 14.58
N LYS A 247 -26.33 -5.98 13.31
CA LYS A 247 -25.40 -5.96 12.17
C LYS A 247 -24.58 -4.66 12.08
N ILE A 248 -25.13 -3.52 12.49
CA ILE A 248 -24.35 -2.28 12.61
C ILE A 248 -23.23 -2.47 13.64
N ASP A 249 -23.55 -2.95 14.84
CA ASP A 249 -22.58 -3.14 15.91
C ASP A 249 -21.53 -4.20 15.54
N HIS A 250 -21.95 -5.31 14.91
CA HIS A 250 -21.07 -6.36 14.39
C HIS A 250 -20.07 -5.80 13.37
N THR A 251 -20.53 -5.03 12.40
CA THR A 251 -19.69 -4.42 11.36
C THR A 251 -18.54 -3.63 11.96
N TYR A 252 -18.82 -2.72 12.92
CA TYR A 252 -17.77 -1.92 13.55
C TYR A 252 -16.78 -2.77 14.37
N ARG A 253 -17.28 -3.82 15.06
CA ARG A 253 -16.41 -4.72 15.82
C ARG A 253 -15.50 -5.55 14.91
N VAL A 254 -16.05 -6.10 13.82
CA VAL A 254 -15.26 -6.85 12.84
C VAL A 254 -14.21 -5.95 12.17
N ALA A 255 -14.55 -4.73 11.81
CA ALA A 255 -13.57 -3.77 11.28
C ALA A 255 -12.42 -3.51 12.26
N GLY A 256 -12.73 -3.31 13.55
CA GLY A 256 -11.70 -3.16 14.59
C GLY A 256 -10.87 -4.41 14.83
N LEU A 257 -11.43 -5.61 14.66
CA LEU A 257 -10.70 -6.89 14.74
C LEU A 257 -9.78 -7.06 13.53
N CYS A 258 -10.25 -6.81 12.31
CA CYS A 258 -9.43 -6.82 11.09
C CYS A 258 -8.21 -5.91 11.23
N GLN A 259 -8.41 -4.68 11.73
CA GLN A 259 -7.32 -3.74 12.01
C GLN A 259 -6.28 -4.34 12.94
N ARG A 260 -6.70 -4.85 14.12
CA ARG A 260 -5.76 -5.40 15.13
C ARG A 260 -4.99 -6.62 14.62
N ILE A 261 -5.64 -7.48 13.84
CA ILE A 261 -4.97 -8.63 13.22
C ILE A 261 -3.93 -8.13 12.21
N ALA A 262 -4.28 -7.19 11.33
CA ALA A 262 -3.37 -6.62 10.34
C ALA A 262 -2.16 -5.91 11.00
N GLU A 263 -2.39 -5.12 12.05
CA GLU A 263 -1.33 -4.47 12.84
C GLU A 263 -0.40 -5.51 13.49
N SER A 264 -0.94 -6.62 14.02
CA SER A 264 -0.14 -7.69 14.63
C SER A 264 0.75 -8.44 13.63
N LEU A 265 0.40 -8.39 12.35
CA LEU A 265 1.20 -8.94 11.25
C LEU A 265 2.27 -7.96 10.75
N GLY A 266 2.33 -6.75 11.30
CA GLY A 266 3.27 -5.72 10.88
C GLY A 266 2.98 -5.17 9.47
N LEU A 267 1.72 -5.21 9.05
CA LEU A 267 1.33 -4.69 7.74
C LEU A 267 1.47 -3.16 7.68
N SER A 268 1.67 -2.64 6.48
CA SER A 268 1.72 -1.20 6.24
C SER A 268 0.38 -0.51 6.58
N GLU A 269 0.42 0.79 6.89
CA GLU A 269 -0.79 1.55 7.22
C GLU A 269 -1.88 1.46 6.11
N PRO A 270 -1.56 1.57 4.80
CA PRO A 270 -2.54 1.31 3.74
C PRO A 270 -3.15 -0.10 3.79
N ASP A 271 -2.37 -1.13 4.12
CA ASP A 271 -2.86 -2.49 4.25
C ASP A 271 -3.76 -2.69 5.47
N VAL A 272 -3.44 -2.01 6.57
CA VAL A 272 -4.29 -1.96 7.75
C VAL A 272 -5.63 -1.29 7.43
N ASP A 273 -5.61 -0.22 6.60
CA ASP A 273 -6.83 0.44 6.13
C ASP A 273 -7.66 -0.46 5.22
N ILE A 274 -7.05 -1.23 4.33
CA ILE A 274 -7.72 -2.24 3.50
C ILE A 274 -8.39 -3.30 4.39
N ALA A 275 -7.67 -3.85 5.36
CA ALA A 275 -8.21 -4.83 6.30
C ALA A 275 -9.40 -4.28 7.09
N TRP A 276 -9.29 -3.05 7.58
CA TRP A 276 -10.37 -2.36 8.27
C TRP A 276 -11.60 -2.13 7.37
N LEU A 277 -11.39 -1.70 6.12
CA LEU A 277 -12.45 -1.48 5.14
C LEU A 277 -13.17 -2.80 4.80
N LEU A 278 -12.44 -3.90 4.67
CA LEU A 278 -13.04 -5.23 4.49
C LEU A 278 -14.01 -5.57 5.61
N GLY A 279 -13.62 -5.33 6.86
CA GLY A 279 -14.50 -5.51 8.00
C GLY A 279 -15.73 -4.59 7.98
N MET A 280 -15.59 -3.35 7.49
CA MET A 280 -16.73 -2.43 7.32
C MET A 280 -17.72 -2.86 6.24
N LEU A 281 -17.28 -3.59 5.22
CA LEU A 281 -18.09 -3.85 4.03
C LEU A 281 -18.52 -5.31 3.86
N HIS A 282 -17.94 -6.28 4.61
CA HIS A 282 -18.15 -7.72 4.37
C HIS A 282 -19.64 -8.12 4.43
N ASP A 283 -20.39 -7.54 5.34
CA ASP A 283 -21.80 -7.85 5.61
C ASP A 283 -22.77 -6.80 5.06
N ILE A 284 -22.34 -5.93 4.13
CA ILE A 284 -23.19 -4.90 3.54
C ILE A 284 -24.46 -5.48 2.92
N GLY A 285 -24.41 -6.69 2.38
CA GLY A 285 -25.52 -7.41 1.80
C GLY A 285 -26.58 -7.85 2.81
N ARG A 286 -26.24 -7.99 4.10
CA ARG A 286 -27.17 -8.42 5.17
C ARG A 286 -28.30 -7.43 5.41
N PHE A 287 -28.02 -6.15 5.28
CA PHE A 287 -29.04 -5.10 5.44
C PHE A 287 -30.15 -5.25 4.39
N GLU A 288 -29.75 -5.42 3.15
CA GLU A 288 -30.68 -5.62 2.05
C GLU A 288 -31.37 -7.01 2.09
N GLN A 289 -30.64 -8.04 2.56
CA GLN A 289 -31.18 -9.38 2.77
C GLN A 289 -32.35 -9.34 3.80
N ILE A 290 -32.14 -8.66 4.94
CA ILE A 290 -33.21 -8.51 5.95
C ILE A 290 -34.37 -7.72 5.37
N ARG A 291 -34.13 -6.61 4.66
CA ARG A 291 -35.19 -5.80 4.06
C ARG A 291 -36.06 -6.60 3.08
N ARG A 292 -35.44 -7.44 2.24
CA ARG A 292 -36.14 -8.19 1.18
C ARG A 292 -36.75 -9.49 1.67
N PHE A 293 -36.08 -10.19 2.59
CA PHE A 293 -36.43 -11.55 2.95
C PHE A 293 -36.77 -11.76 4.45
N GLY A 294 -36.50 -10.78 5.30
CA GLY A 294 -36.79 -10.83 6.74
C GLY A 294 -35.93 -11.81 7.54
N THR A 295 -34.92 -12.46 6.91
CA THR A 295 -34.11 -13.53 7.52
C THR A 295 -32.63 -13.38 7.19
N PHE A 296 -31.77 -13.87 8.08
CA PHE A 296 -30.32 -14.05 7.84
C PHE A 296 -29.98 -15.45 7.28
N ASN A 297 -30.96 -16.30 7.07
CA ASN A 297 -30.73 -17.67 6.56
C ASN A 297 -30.50 -17.65 5.05
N ASP A 298 -29.23 -17.81 4.64
CA ASP A 298 -28.82 -17.78 3.23
C ASP A 298 -29.51 -18.87 2.41
N ALA A 299 -29.83 -20.04 3.01
CA ALA A 299 -30.52 -21.13 2.33
C ALA A 299 -31.99 -20.82 2.03
N GLN A 300 -32.60 -19.87 2.77
CA GLN A 300 -33.99 -19.43 2.59
C GLN A 300 -34.09 -18.09 1.82
N SER A 301 -32.96 -17.50 1.46
CA SER A 301 -32.92 -16.19 0.81
C SER A 301 -31.84 -16.13 -0.28
N VAL A 302 -30.73 -15.45 0.01
CA VAL A 302 -29.58 -15.25 -0.89
C VAL A 302 -28.27 -15.45 -0.14
N ASP A 303 -27.23 -15.91 -0.82
CA ASP A 303 -25.86 -15.88 -0.27
C ASP A 303 -25.45 -14.42 -0.04
N HIS A 304 -25.40 -14.00 1.21
CA HIS A 304 -25.16 -12.60 1.58
C HIS A 304 -23.80 -12.08 1.14
N ALA A 305 -22.78 -12.92 1.07
CA ALA A 305 -21.43 -12.53 0.65
C ALA A 305 -21.41 -12.22 -0.86
N GLU A 306 -21.98 -13.11 -1.67
CA GLU A 306 -22.13 -12.88 -3.11
C GLU A 306 -23.02 -11.68 -3.40
N PHE A 307 -24.13 -11.58 -2.69
CA PHE A 307 -25.08 -10.47 -2.84
C PHE A 307 -24.47 -9.13 -2.42
N GLY A 308 -23.76 -9.07 -1.29
CA GLY A 308 -23.06 -7.88 -0.83
C GLY A 308 -21.97 -7.44 -1.80
N ALA A 309 -21.20 -8.40 -2.34
CA ALA A 309 -20.21 -8.11 -3.36
C ALA A 309 -20.85 -7.58 -4.66
N ASP A 310 -22.00 -8.11 -5.07
CA ASP A 310 -22.71 -7.60 -6.24
C ASP A 310 -23.21 -6.16 -6.04
N LEU A 311 -23.76 -5.82 -4.88
CA LEU A 311 -24.13 -4.45 -4.53
C LEU A 311 -22.93 -3.51 -4.58
N LEU A 312 -21.80 -3.93 -4.02
CA LEU A 312 -20.58 -3.10 -3.97
C LEU A 312 -19.97 -2.91 -5.37
N PHE A 313 -19.73 -3.99 -6.10
CA PHE A 313 -18.87 -3.97 -7.28
C PHE A 313 -19.61 -4.01 -8.61
N LYS A 314 -20.80 -4.63 -8.70
CA LYS A 314 -21.63 -4.62 -9.92
C LYS A 314 -22.56 -3.41 -9.96
N GLU A 315 -23.18 -3.06 -8.82
CA GLU A 315 -24.08 -1.91 -8.74
C GLU A 315 -23.33 -0.60 -8.39
N GLY A 316 -22.01 -0.68 -8.12
CA GLY A 316 -21.14 0.47 -7.93
C GLY A 316 -21.24 1.16 -6.57
N LEU A 317 -21.85 0.51 -5.56
CA LEU A 317 -21.99 1.08 -4.22
C LEU A 317 -20.63 1.39 -3.56
N ILE A 318 -19.56 0.67 -3.93
CA ILE A 318 -18.18 0.88 -3.43
C ILE A 318 -17.69 2.32 -3.65
N ARG A 319 -18.17 3.04 -4.66
CA ARG A 319 -17.81 4.46 -4.93
C ARG A 319 -18.09 5.36 -3.73
N LYS A 320 -19.16 5.08 -2.96
CA LYS A 320 -19.48 5.86 -1.77
C LYS A 320 -18.49 5.68 -0.62
N PHE A 321 -17.78 4.54 -0.58
CA PHE A 321 -16.86 4.18 0.49
C PHE A 321 -15.40 4.43 0.12
N ALA A 322 -15.02 4.13 -1.13
CA ALA A 322 -13.64 4.19 -1.61
C ALA A 322 -13.62 4.53 -3.11
N GLU A 323 -13.93 5.80 -3.43
CA GLU A 323 -14.06 6.28 -4.82
C GLU A 323 -12.80 6.04 -5.64
N GLY A 324 -11.62 6.41 -5.13
CA GLY A 324 -10.34 6.21 -5.82
C GLY A 324 -10.05 4.74 -6.12
N TYR A 325 -10.36 3.82 -5.21
CA TYR A 325 -10.20 2.39 -5.42
C TYR A 325 -11.11 1.85 -6.54
N TYR A 326 -12.31 2.42 -6.69
CA TYR A 326 -13.24 2.02 -7.75
C TYR A 326 -12.79 2.48 -9.14
N GLU A 327 -12.33 3.73 -9.26
CA GLU A 327 -11.85 4.28 -10.52
C GLU A 327 -10.67 3.48 -11.06
N GLU A 328 -9.74 3.07 -10.22
CA GLU A 328 -8.62 2.21 -10.58
C GLU A 328 -9.08 0.82 -11.04
N CYS A 329 -10.07 0.22 -10.39
CA CYS A 329 -10.63 -1.07 -10.80
C CYS A 329 -11.41 -0.99 -12.13
N GLU A 330 -12.09 0.11 -12.43
CA GLU A 330 -12.77 0.34 -13.71
C GLU A 330 -11.77 0.58 -14.85
N LEU A 331 -10.73 1.37 -14.61
CA LEU A 331 -9.63 1.55 -15.55
C LEU A 331 -8.99 0.20 -15.91
N ALA A 332 -8.72 -0.64 -14.93
CA ALA A 332 -8.16 -1.98 -15.12
C ALA A 332 -9.08 -2.91 -15.97
N ARG A 333 -10.41 -2.73 -15.85
CA ARG A 333 -11.40 -3.51 -16.61
C ARG A 333 -11.68 -2.98 -18.01
N SER A 334 -11.35 -1.71 -18.27
CA SER A 334 -11.71 -1.05 -19.54
C SER A 334 -10.87 -1.52 -20.74
N GLY A 335 -9.74 -2.22 -20.52
CA GLY A 335 -8.83 -2.67 -21.58
C GLY A 335 -8.22 -1.51 -22.40
N ASN A 336 -8.18 -0.30 -21.82
CA ASN A 336 -7.57 0.86 -22.45
C ASN A 336 -6.04 0.77 -22.27
N GLU A 337 -5.28 0.77 -23.37
CA GLU A 337 -3.81 0.65 -23.33
C GLU A 337 -3.12 1.75 -22.49
N GLU A 338 -3.66 2.98 -22.46
CA GLU A 338 -3.20 4.05 -21.57
C GLU A 338 -3.44 3.73 -20.10
N ALA A 339 -4.60 3.16 -19.80
CA ALA A 339 -4.97 2.73 -18.44
C ALA A 339 -4.13 1.53 -17.98
N GLU A 340 -3.89 0.56 -18.87
CA GLU A 340 -2.98 -0.56 -18.58
C GLU A 340 -1.55 -0.08 -18.33
N GLN A 341 -1.09 0.97 -18.99
CA GLN A 341 0.23 1.54 -18.77
C GLN A 341 0.33 2.29 -17.44
N ILE A 342 -0.71 3.05 -17.06
CA ILE A 342 -0.80 3.71 -15.75
C ILE A 342 -0.83 2.66 -14.62
N ILE A 343 -1.56 1.56 -14.82
CA ILE A 343 -1.65 0.45 -13.86
C ILE A 343 -0.34 -0.34 -13.79
N LYS A 344 0.33 -0.61 -14.92
CA LYS A 344 1.64 -1.27 -14.95
C LYS A 344 2.72 -0.44 -14.28
N ASN A 345 2.66 0.89 -14.42
CA ASN A 345 3.59 1.80 -13.76
C ASN A 345 3.28 1.99 -12.25
N ASN A 346 2.06 1.63 -11.82
CA ASN A 346 1.63 1.61 -10.42
C ASN A 346 1.62 0.17 -9.88
N GLU A 347 2.77 -0.49 -9.84
CA GLU A 347 2.87 -1.89 -9.37
C GLU A 347 2.27 -2.15 -7.98
N HIS A 348 2.16 -1.13 -7.11
CA HIS A 348 1.48 -1.25 -5.83
C HIS A 348 -0.05 -1.34 -5.96
N HIS A 349 -0.67 -0.70 -6.95
CA HIS A 349 -2.11 -0.76 -7.17
C HIS A 349 -2.57 -2.00 -7.94
N ASN A 350 -1.74 -2.53 -8.83
CA ASN A 350 -2.05 -3.73 -9.62
C ASN A 350 -2.18 -5.01 -8.76
N LYS A 351 -1.59 -5.03 -7.55
CA LYS A 351 -1.69 -6.16 -6.61
C LYS A 351 -3.05 -6.26 -5.92
N ASP A 352 -3.82 -5.18 -5.88
CA ASP A 352 -5.07 -5.08 -5.11
C ASP A 352 -6.34 -5.09 -5.97
N THR A 353 -6.22 -5.04 -7.29
CA THR A 353 -7.37 -5.14 -8.20
C THR A 353 -8.14 -6.44 -7.94
N GLY A 354 -9.40 -6.28 -7.51
CA GLY A 354 -10.27 -7.40 -7.15
C GLY A 354 -10.04 -8.00 -5.75
N LEU A 355 -9.06 -7.53 -4.96
CA LEU A 355 -8.80 -8.05 -3.61
C LEU A 355 -10.00 -7.88 -2.69
N LEU A 356 -10.58 -6.68 -2.62
CA LEU A 356 -11.76 -6.41 -1.78
C LEU A 356 -12.94 -7.27 -2.20
N GLU A 357 -13.23 -7.33 -3.50
CA GLU A 357 -14.31 -8.17 -4.04
C GLU A 357 -14.10 -9.65 -3.70
N MET A 358 -12.88 -10.14 -3.92
CA MET A 358 -12.51 -11.53 -3.64
C MET A 358 -12.67 -11.85 -2.15
N ALA A 359 -12.13 -11.04 -1.26
CA ALA A 359 -12.20 -11.28 0.18
C ALA A 359 -13.66 -11.27 0.68
N ILE A 360 -14.48 -10.32 0.21
CA ILE A 360 -15.89 -10.24 0.57
C ILE A 360 -16.65 -11.48 0.05
N ARG A 361 -16.44 -11.93 -1.19
CA ARG A 361 -17.09 -13.15 -1.73
C ARG A 361 -16.67 -14.42 -1.01
N GLN A 362 -15.46 -14.46 -0.42
CA GLN A 362 -14.91 -15.65 0.21
C GLN A 362 -15.13 -15.72 1.73
N HIS A 363 -15.64 -14.65 2.39
CA HIS A 363 -15.65 -14.59 3.84
C HIS A 363 -16.56 -15.64 4.49
N ASN A 364 -17.70 -16.00 3.85
CA ASN A 364 -18.66 -16.97 4.36
C ASN A 364 -18.45 -18.40 3.84
N LYS A 365 -17.45 -18.63 2.95
CA LYS A 365 -17.21 -19.97 2.36
C LYS A 365 -16.54 -20.88 3.38
N TYR A 366 -16.89 -22.18 3.35
CA TYR A 366 -16.25 -23.18 4.22
C TYR A 366 -14.75 -23.28 3.98
N ARG A 367 -14.31 -23.25 2.71
CA ARG A 367 -12.91 -23.16 2.32
C ARG A 367 -12.70 -22.01 1.34
N VAL A 368 -11.62 -21.29 1.52
CA VAL A 368 -11.19 -20.27 0.58
C VAL A 368 -10.64 -20.94 -0.68
N LYS A 369 -10.85 -20.35 -1.85
CA LYS A 369 -10.32 -20.85 -3.13
C LYS A 369 -8.81 -21.12 -3.05
N GLU A 370 -8.35 -22.14 -3.78
CA GLU A 370 -6.93 -22.57 -3.77
C GLU A 370 -6.04 -21.69 -4.65
N ASP A 371 -6.59 -21.09 -5.69
CA ASP A 371 -5.91 -20.29 -6.72
C ASP A 371 -5.68 -18.81 -6.34
N LEU A 372 -5.77 -18.48 -5.06
CA LEU A 372 -5.49 -17.12 -4.57
C LEU A 372 -4.01 -16.86 -4.44
N THR A 373 -3.59 -15.60 -4.74
CA THR A 373 -2.25 -15.13 -4.39
C THR A 373 -2.07 -15.13 -2.86
N GLU A 374 -0.82 -15.12 -2.38
CA GLU A 374 -0.53 -15.06 -0.94
C GLU A 374 -1.19 -13.84 -0.29
N ARG A 375 -1.16 -12.69 -0.96
CA ARG A 375 -1.78 -11.45 -0.48
C ARG A 375 -3.31 -11.56 -0.42
N GLN A 376 -3.96 -12.09 -1.45
CA GLN A 376 -5.42 -12.29 -1.45
C GLN A 376 -5.82 -13.26 -0.33
N ARG A 377 -5.08 -14.35 -0.15
CA ARG A 377 -5.33 -15.32 0.93
C ARG A 377 -5.18 -14.66 2.29
N MET A 378 -4.13 -13.87 2.50
CA MET A 378 -3.89 -13.16 3.75
C MET A 378 -5.09 -12.29 4.14
N PHE A 379 -5.60 -11.46 3.23
CA PHE A 379 -6.74 -10.60 3.52
C PHE A 379 -8.06 -11.37 3.69
N CYS A 380 -8.26 -12.46 2.94
CA CYS A 380 -9.38 -13.38 3.18
C CYS A 380 -9.30 -13.97 4.59
N ASP A 381 -8.13 -14.44 5.01
CA ASP A 381 -7.93 -15.05 6.33
C ASP A 381 -8.10 -14.01 7.45
N ILE A 382 -7.61 -12.76 7.28
CA ILE A 382 -7.82 -11.66 8.24
C ILE A 382 -9.32 -11.41 8.45
N LEU A 383 -10.08 -11.26 7.36
CA LEU A 383 -11.52 -10.99 7.43
C LEU A 383 -12.27 -12.16 8.07
N ARG A 384 -11.99 -13.40 7.65
CA ARG A 384 -12.64 -14.61 8.16
C ARG A 384 -12.37 -14.82 9.65
N ASP A 385 -11.14 -14.59 10.09
CA ASP A 385 -10.78 -14.67 11.49
C ASP A 385 -11.53 -13.63 12.32
N ALA A 386 -11.52 -12.38 11.86
CA ALA A 386 -12.20 -11.28 12.54
C ALA A 386 -13.71 -11.53 12.68
N ASP A 387 -14.37 -11.99 11.60
CA ASP A 387 -15.77 -12.31 11.61
C ASP A 387 -16.10 -13.45 12.60
N LYS A 388 -15.32 -14.56 12.58
CA LYS A 388 -15.50 -15.68 13.52
C LYS A 388 -15.30 -15.25 14.97
N VAL A 389 -14.31 -14.42 15.26
CA VAL A 389 -14.07 -13.90 16.63
C VAL A 389 -15.27 -13.10 17.13
N ASP A 390 -15.92 -12.28 16.28
CA ASP A 390 -17.14 -11.58 16.68
C ASP A 390 -18.38 -12.47 16.73
N ILE A 391 -18.45 -13.52 15.90
CA ILE A 391 -19.54 -14.52 15.95
C ILE A 391 -19.61 -15.20 17.33
N PHE A 392 -18.49 -15.44 18.02
CA PHE A 392 -18.53 -15.96 19.39
C PHE A 392 -19.30 -15.02 20.34
N LYS A 393 -19.09 -13.70 20.21
CA LYS A 393 -19.83 -12.70 20.97
C LYS A 393 -21.33 -12.75 20.65
N VAL A 394 -21.67 -12.72 19.39
CA VAL A 394 -23.07 -12.75 18.93
C VAL A 394 -23.80 -13.98 19.51
N ASN A 395 -23.18 -15.16 19.42
CA ASN A 395 -23.76 -16.40 19.93
C ASN A 395 -23.77 -16.53 21.46
N ALA A 396 -22.95 -15.75 22.17
CA ALA A 396 -22.93 -15.76 23.63
C ALA A 396 -23.87 -14.71 24.26
N ASP A 397 -24.19 -13.64 23.56
CA ASP A 397 -25.00 -12.53 24.06
C ASP A 397 -26.49 -12.63 23.66
N ILE A 398 -26.79 -13.30 22.55
CA ILE A 398 -28.18 -13.53 22.10
C ILE A 398 -28.65 -14.91 22.60
N PRO A 399 -29.89 -15.03 23.09
CA PRO A 399 -30.42 -16.34 23.48
C PRO A 399 -30.27 -17.37 22.38
N MET A 400 -29.76 -18.55 22.72
CA MET A 400 -29.46 -19.63 21.76
C MET A 400 -30.74 -20.11 21.04
N GLU A 401 -31.90 -20.03 21.72
CA GLU A 401 -33.20 -20.33 21.15
C GLU A 401 -33.51 -19.42 19.94
N ILE A 402 -33.16 -18.15 20.01
CA ILE A 402 -33.40 -17.18 18.92
C ILE A 402 -32.40 -17.40 17.77
N ILE A 403 -31.12 -17.65 18.10
CA ILE A 403 -30.08 -17.83 17.09
C ILE A 403 -30.28 -19.10 16.28
N TYR A 404 -30.69 -20.21 16.96
CA TYR A 404 -30.77 -21.53 16.35
C TYR A 404 -32.18 -21.91 15.92
N ASP A 405 -33.17 -21.05 16.23
CA ASP A 405 -34.61 -21.32 15.99
C ASP A 405 -35.03 -22.65 16.62
N VAL A 406 -34.74 -22.83 17.90
CA VAL A 406 -34.98 -24.02 18.69
C VAL A 406 -35.62 -23.64 20.04
N THR A 407 -36.23 -24.62 20.70
CA THR A 407 -36.81 -24.44 22.04
C THR A 407 -35.76 -24.65 23.15
N THR A 408 -36.01 -24.10 24.31
CA THR A 408 -35.20 -24.36 25.53
C THR A 408 -35.18 -25.84 25.87
N GLU A 409 -36.31 -26.55 25.64
CA GLU A 409 -36.44 -27.98 25.88
C GLU A 409 -35.55 -28.81 24.94
N GLU A 410 -35.52 -28.48 23.65
CA GLU A 410 -34.62 -29.11 22.66
C GLU A 410 -33.16 -28.89 22.99
N LEU A 411 -32.79 -27.67 23.44
CA LEU A 411 -31.42 -27.38 23.87
C LEU A 411 -31.04 -28.19 25.10
N LYS A 412 -31.87 -28.21 26.15
CA LYS A 412 -31.55 -28.85 27.42
C LYS A 412 -31.55 -30.35 27.40
N ASN A 413 -32.42 -30.94 26.60
CA ASN A 413 -32.58 -32.41 26.49
C ASN A 413 -31.88 -32.99 25.27
N GLY A 414 -31.29 -32.15 24.40
CA GLY A 414 -30.55 -32.62 23.23
C GLY A 414 -29.26 -33.34 23.64
N VAL A 415 -28.88 -34.35 22.84
CA VAL A 415 -27.59 -35.04 22.96
C VAL A 415 -26.68 -34.60 21.82
N ILE A 416 -25.36 -34.55 22.07
CA ILE A 416 -24.40 -34.19 21.04
C ILE A 416 -24.26 -35.38 20.08
N THR A 417 -24.42 -35.11 18.78
CA THR A 417 -24.24 -36.12 17.73
C THR A 417 -22.79 -36.61 17.71
N LYS A 418 -22.59 -37.92 17.54
CA LYS A 418 -21.26 -38.55 17.57
C LYS A 418 -20.32 -37.95 16.56
N GLU A 419 -20.78 -37.72 15.32
CA GLU A 419 -19.98 -37.12 14.24
C GLU A 419 -19.56 -35.66 14.57
N VAL A 420 -20.35 -34.96 15.37
CA VAL A 420 -20.01 -33.60 15.86
C VAL A 420 -18.86 -33.66 16.85
N LEU A 421 -18.89 -34.58 17.81
CA LEU A 421 -17.77 -34.81 18.76
C LEU A 421 -16.51 -35.27 18.03
N GLU A 422 -16.64 -36.21 17.09
CA GLU A 422 -15.51 -36.69 16.29
C GLU A 422 -14.83 -35.52 15.53
N SER A 423 -15.61 -34.65 14.88
CA SER A 423 -15.09 -33.47 14.19
C SER A 423 -14.37 -32.52 15.16
N PHE A 424 -15.00 -32.26 16.32
CA PHE A 424 -14.43 -31.36 17.33
C PHE A 424 -13.07 -31.86 17.82
N TYR A 425 -12.94 -33.14 18.20
CA TYR A 425 -11.69 -33.68 18.72
C TYR A 425 -10.61 -33.93 17.64
N LYS A 426 -11.02 -33.98 16.35
CA LYS A 426 -10.09 -33.91 15.21
C LYS A 426 -9.59 -32.52 14.92
N LYS A 427 -10.03 -31.48 15.64
CA LYS A 427 -9.75 -30.06 15.39
C LYS A 427 -10.30 -29.58 14.04
N GLU A 428 -11.45 -30.10 13.67
CA GLU A 428 -12.13 -29.72 12.44
C GLU A 428 -13.40 -28.92 12.77
N THR A 429 -13.74 -27.97 11.92
CA THR A 429 -15.01 -27.25 12.03
C THR A 429 -16.18 -28.21 11.77
N VAL A 430 -17.14 -28.22 12.67
CA VAL A 430 -18.33 -29.03 12.57
C VAL A 430 -19.24 -28.53 11.43
N LEU A 431 -19.39 -29.33 10.40
CA LEU A 431 -20.23 -29.00 9.26
C LEU A 431 -21.73 -28.94 9.66
N LYS A 432 -22.46 -27.99 9.04
CA LYS A 432 -23.92 -27.88 9.25
C LYS A 432 -24.67 -29.16 8.91
N SER A 433 -24.18 -29.89 7.91
CA SER A 433 -24.81 -31.16 7.43
C SER A 433 -24.78 -32.32 8.42
N VAL A 434 -23.87 -32.30 9.41
CA VAL A 434 -23.76 -33.34 10.43
C VAL A 434 -24.48 -32.97 11.74
N ARG A 435 -24.99 -31.74 11.88
CA ARG A 435 -25.71 -31.25 13.06
C ARG A 435 -27.13 -31.77 13.02
N ARG A 436 -27.55 -32.51 14.03
CA ARG A 436 -28.88 -33.17 14.11
C ARG A 436 -29.67 -32.79 15.35
N SER A 437 -29.00 -32.25 16.36
CA SER A 437 -29.61 -31.76 17.60
C SER A 437 -29.38 -30.27 17.81
N ALA A 438 -30.17 -29.65 18.66
CA ALA A 438 -30.04 -28.26 19.04
C ALA A 438 -28.66 -27.97 19.65
N VAL A 439 -28.13 -28.86 20.48
CA VAL A 439 -26.83 -28.75 21.14
C VAL A 439 -25.67 -28.79 20.15
N ASP A 440 -25.83 -29.50 19.03
CA ASP A 440 -24.80 -29.56 17.96
C ASP A 440 -24.46 -28.17 17.40
N HIS A 441 -25.41 -27.23 17.42
CA HIS A 441 -25.18 -25.87 16.97
C HIS A 441 -24.17 -25.14 17.87
N ILE A 442 -24.25 -25.35 19.20
CA ILE A 442 -23.33 -24.75 20.15
C ILE A 442 -21.91 -25.26 19.93
N VAL A 443 -21.76 -26.61 19.83
CA VAL A 443 -20.45 -27.23 19.55
C VAL A 443 -19.92 -26.78 18.19
N GLY A 444 -20.81 -26.65 17.21
CA GLY A 444 -20.47 -26.16 15.88
C GLY A 444 -19.93 -24.73 15.88
N HIS A 445 -20.44 -23.85 16.74
CA HIS A 445 -19.88 -22.50 16.87
C HIS A 445 -18.55 -22.50 17.64
N ILE A 446 -18.42 -23.29 18.71
CA ILE A 446 -17.15 -23.44 19.43
C ILE A 446 -16.06 -23.96 18.47
N SER A 447 -16.38 -24.88 17.57
CA SER A 447 -15.43 -25.46 16.61
C SER A 447 -14.86 -24.47 15.59
N LEU A 448 -15.46 -23.26 15.43
CA LEU A 448 -14.89 -22.18 14.61
C LEU A 448 -13.50 -21.73 15.08
N LEU A 449 -13.14 -22.02 16.34
CA LEU A 449 -11.79 -21.80 16.85
C LEU A 449 -10.72 -22.51 16.01
N PHE A 450 -11.04 -23.69 15.47
CA PHE A 450 -10.08 -24.48 14.68
C PHE A 450 -9.81 -23.93 13.29
N GLU A 451 -10.62 -22.98 12.82
CA GLU A 451 -10.39 -22.26 11.57
C GLU A 451 -9.56 -20.99 11.70
N LEU A 452 -9.33 -20.50 12.92
CA LEU A 452 -8.54 -19.29 13.11
C LEU A 452 -7.11 -19.52 12.63
N VAL A 453 -6.56 -18.53 11.93
CA VAL A 453 -5.25 -18.60 11.28
C VAL A 453 -4.19 -17.88 12.10
N TYR A 454 -4.54 -16.70 12.63
CA TYR A 454 -3.57 -15.80 13.23
C TYR A 454 -3.54 -15.88 14.76
N LYS A 455 -2.34 -15.78 15.35
CA LYS A 455 -2.15 -15.75 16.82
C LYS A 455 -2.98 -14.68 17.49
N GLU A 456 -3.07 -13.51 16.86
CA GLU A 456 -3.85 -12.39 17.37
C GLU A 456 -5.35 -12.74 17.45
N SER A 457 -5.88 -13.48 16.47
CA SER A 457 -7.27 -13.92 16.47
C SER A 457 -7.57 -14.84 17.66
N TYR A 458 -6.67 -15.78 17.95
CA TYR A 458 -6.75 -16.62 19.16
C TYR A 458 -6.66 -15.79 20.44
N ARG A 459 -5.74 -14.80 20.49
CA ARG A 459 -5.60 -13.90 21.64
C ARG A 459 -6.88 -13.13 21.88
N GLN A 460 -7.47 -12.54 20.83
CA GLN A 460 -8.72 -11.78 20.92
C GLN A 460 -9.89 -12.68 21.37
N ALA A 461 -10.06 -13.87 20.80
CA ALA A 461 -11.11 -14.81 21.19
C ALA A 461 -11.00 -15.20 22.69
N ARG A 462 -9.76 -15.43 23.17
CA ARG A 462 -9.47 -15.75 24.58
C ARG A 462 -9.79 -14.58 25.51
N GLU A 463 -9.30 -13.38 25.18
CA GLU A 463 -9.46 -12.18 26.02
C GLU A 463 -10.93 -11.75 26.12
N GLN A 464 -11.69 -11.88 25.04
CA GLN A 464 -13.12 -11.60 25.06
C GLN A 464 -13.94 -12.60 25.90
N GLY A 465 -13.45 -13.82 26.05
CA GLY A 465 -14.06 -14.84 26.91
C GLY A 465 -15.39 -15.44 26.43
N TYR A 466 -15.89 -15.07 25.25
CA TYR A 466 -17.20 -15.53 24.77
C TYR A 466 -17.24 -17.03 24.46
N VAL A 467 -16.14 -17.61 24.01
CA VAL A 467 -16.03 -19.07 23.82
C VAL A 467 -16.27 -19.82 25.13
N TYR A 468 -15.76 -19.27 26.25
CA TYR A 468 -16.00 -19.88 27.57
C TYR A 468 -17.44 -19.75 28.01
N LYS A 469 -18.14 -18.64 27.66
CA LYS A 469 -19.59 -18.53 27.90
C LYS A 469 -20.39 -19.60 27.14
N LEU A 470 -20.01 -19.91 25.91
CA LEU A 470 -20.63 -21.00 25.15
C LEU A 470 -20.34 -22.37 25.79
N LEU A 471 -19.13 -22.57 26.29
CA LEU A 471 -18.72 -23.78 27.03
C LEU A 471 -19.36 -23.88 28.43
N ASP A 472 -19.93 -22.80 28.94
CA ASP A 472 -20.68 -22.79 30.21
C ASP A 472 -22.14 -23.28 30.06
N PHE A 473 -22.54 -23.65 28.84
CA PHE A 473 -23.86 -24.25 28.61
C PHE A 473 -24.14 -25.41 29.58
N LYS A 474 -25.38 -25.48 30.07
CA LYS A 474 -25.83 -26.50 31.00
C LYS A 474 -27.02 -27.24 30.41
N SER A 475 -26.85 -28.53 30.20
CA SER A 475 -27.87 -29.47 29.75
C SER A 475 -28.52 -30.19 30.94
N ASP A 476 -29.74 -30.68 30.77
CA ASP A 476 -30.37 -31.56 31.72
C ASP A 476 -29.87 -33.01 31.54
N VAL A 477 -29.07 -33.28 30.49
CA VAL A 477 -28.44 -34.57 30.20
C VAL A 477 -27.02 -34.60 30.78
N PRO A 478 -26.70 -35.43 31.78
CA PRO A 478 -25.40 -35.45 32.48
C PRO A 478 -24.22 -35.70 31.53
N GLU A 479 -24.39 -36.60 30.56
CA GLU A 479 -23.36 -36.94 29.57
C GLU A 479 -22.95 -35.72 28.73
N VAL A 480 -23.91 -34.90 28.35
CA VAL A 480 -23.64 -33.64 27.61
C VAL A 480 -22.84 -32.68 28.45
N ASN A 481 -23.13 -32.52 29.74
CA ASN A 481 -22.36 -31.69 30.64
C ASN A 481 -20.91 -32.19 30.76
N ALA A 482 -20.69 -33.50 30.84
CA ALA A 482 -19.34 -34.07 30.87
C ALA A 482 -18.56 -33.78 29.58
N GLU A 483 -19.18 -33.86 28.44
CA GLU A 483 -18.57 -33.50 27.14
C GLU A 483 -18.20 -32.01 27.07
N PHE A 484 -19.07 -31.10 27.55
CA PHE A 484 -18.76 -29.67 27.62
C PHE A 484 -17.60 -29.39 28.58
N ASP A 485 -17.51 -30.08 29.72
CA ASP A 485 -16.40 -29.95 30.66
C ASP A 485 -15.07 -30.43 30.05
N ASP A 486 -15.09 -31.49 29.22
CA ASP A 486 -13.90 -31.98 28.51
C ASP A 486 -13.53 -31.08 27.35
N MET A 487 -14.47 -30.56 26.56
CA MET A 487 -14.24 -29.56 25.54
C MET A 487 -13.63 -28.30 26.14
N ARG A 488 -14.06 -27.87 27.35
CA ARG A 488 -13.50 -26.74 28.08
C ARG A 488 -12.01 -26.96 28.41
N LYS A 489 -11.66 -28.12 28.97
CA LYS A 489 -10.26 -28.48 29.24
C LYS A 489 -9.43 -28.45 27.97
N TYR A 490 -9.97 -28.99 26.89
CA TYR A 490 -9.32 -29.05 25.59
C TYR A 490 -9.06 -27.63 25.00
N VAL A 491 -10.05 -26.74 25.04
CA VAL A 491 -9.92 -25.35 24.59
C VAL A 491 -8.90 -24.59 25.45
N CYS A 492 -8.85 -24.81 26.77
CA CYS A 492 -7.83 -24.23 27.64
C CYS A 492 -6.41 -24.63 27.21
N LEU A 493 -6.20 -25.90 26.84
CA LEU A 493 -4.91 -26.38 26.35
C LEU A 493 -4.54 -25.76 24.99
N LEU A 494 -5.51 -25.55 24.11
CA LEU A 494 -5.30 -24.90 22.81
C LEU A 494 -4.75 -23.47 22.96
N TYR A 495 -5.24 -22.71 23.93
CA TYR A 495 -4.77 -21.34 24.19
C TYR A 495 -3.38 -21.28 24.85
N THR A 496 -2.88 -22.38 25.40
CA THR A 496 -1.55 -22.45 26.05
C THR A 496 -0.49 -23.10 25.17
N SER A 497 -0.88 -23.72 24.06
CA SER A 497 0.02 -24.36 23.09
C SER A 497 0.38 -23.40 21.93
N PRO A 498 1.56 -23.55 21.27
CA PRO A 498 1.83 -22.86 20.02
C PRO A 498 0.74 -23.16 18.99
N SER A 499 0.38 -22.16 18.14
CA SER A 499 -0.63 -22.35 17.10
C SER A 499 -0.33 -23.60 16.26
N PRO A 500 -1.34 -24.41 15.90
CA PRO A 500 -1.13 -25.63 15.09
C PRO A 500 -0.44 -25.39 13.75
N ARG A 501 -0.48 -24.17 13.21
CA ARG A 501 0.19 -23.79 11.95
C ARG A 501 1.59 -23.19 12.12
N ASP A 502 2.04 -22.90 13.34
CA ASP A 502 3.44 -22.50 13.60
C ASP A 502 4.43 -23.65 13.37
N THR A 503 3.95 -24.90 13.43
CA THR A 503 4.76 -26.10 13.21
C THR A 503 4.91 -26.50 11.73
N GLU A 504 4.11 -25.93 10.82
CA GLU A 504 4.18 -26.21 9.38
C GLU A 504 5.02 -25.19 8.59
N ARG A 505 5.46 -24.10 9.23
CA ARG A 505 6.28 -23.03 8.63
C ARG A 505 7.69 -22.89 9.22
N SER A 506 8.12 -23.84 10.08
CA SER A 506 9.50 -23.92 10.61
C SER A 506 10.36 -24.93 9.84
#